data_3d3304efaff251b787732236513d9ca2
#
_entry.id   3d3304efaff251b787732236513d9ca2
#
_cell.length_a   1.000
_cell.length_b   1.000
_cell.length_c   1.000
_cell.angle_alpha   90.00
_cell.angle_beta   90.00
_cell.angle_gamma   90.00
#
_symmetry.space_group_name_H-M   'P 1'
#
loop_
_entity.id
_entity.type
_entity.pdbx_description
1 polymer ?
#
loop_
_entity_poly.entity_id
_entity_poly.type
_entity_poly.pdbx_seq_one_letter_code
_entity_poly.pdbx_strand_id
1 'polypeptide(L)'
;MRYSTRNLLIALGKAVSAIALAGSVHAQDIAVTHCDGSCPQYQSSLAATRANVVIHHVYAAGINGDTGLADWVSYRLTDEAIGVASLLPRVWQPDRLMEYSGIDDVLEISSSGLRLAEIAVSNNPYAGIGELPEENDESARLAPITSFANTPYWSDLNNVTNMVPMPKSLRLGPWLHLEQSLNGLVAKTKELQVISGPLFLIGNLSTTPTATAIEPAAYYKIVADENELVTFVFPKELGQFDSFCGQTTDLEQLQEMVSINFFPDRKMVHSEQLLSNLNCSK
;
A
#
# COMPACT_ATOMS: atom_id res chain seq x y z
N MET A 1 23.88 -24.62 94.41
CA MET A 1 24.58 -23.34 94.10
C MET A 1 24.87 -23.29 92.63
N ARG A 2 24.56 -22.15 92.07
CA ARG A 2 24.91 -21.61 90.76
C ARG A 2 23.92 -21.84 89.60
N TYR A 3 23.43 -20.69 89.16
CA TYR A 3 22.56 -20.34 88.08
C TYR A 3 23.16 -20.67 86.73
N SER A 4 22.33 -21.11 85.81
CA SER A 4 22.64 -21.18 84.39
C SER A 4 21.64 -20.28 83.63
N THR A 5 22.16 -19.25 83.05
CA THR A 5 21.45 -18.27 82.24
C THR A 5 21.07 -18.84 80.89
N ARG A 6 19.79 -18.79 80.52
CA ARG A 6 19.25 -19.13 79.22
C ARG A 6 19.46 -17.88 78.28
N ASN A 7 20.24 -18.07 77.28
CA ASN A 7 20.32 -17.09 76.20
C ASN A 7 19.17 -17.32 75.17
N LEU A 8 18.30 -16.34 75.04
CA LEU A 8 17.21 -16.26 74.09
C LEU A 8 17.76 -15.64 72.82
N LEU A 9 17.96 -16.44 71.78
CA LEU A 9 18.30 -15.94 70.43
C LEU A 9 17.01 -15.57 69.67
N ILE A 10 16.82 -14.31 69.49
CA ILE A 10 15.77 -13.75 68.66
C ILE A 10 16.29 -13.79 67.20
N ALA A 11 15.73 -14.65 66.37
CA ALA A 11 15.97 -14.67 64.93
C ALA A 11 15.08 -13.59 64.26
N LEU A 12 15.69 -12.49 63.84
CA LEU A 12 15.03 -11.54 62.97
C LEU A 12 14.98 -12.11 61.54
N GLY A 13 13.81 -12.56 61.13
CA GLY A 13 13.53 -12.91 59.72
C GLY A 13 13.39 -11.62 58.90
N LYS A 14 14.36 -11.37 58.04
CA LYS A 14 14.22 -10.35 56.99
C LYS A 14 13.32 -10.89 55.90
N ALA A 15 12.07 -10.43 55.83
CA ALA A 15 11.20 -10.63 54.70
C ALA A 15 11.69 -9.71 53.56
N VAL A 16 12.30 -10.29 52.54
CA VAL A 16 12.61 -9.59 51.27
C VAL A 16 11.35 -9.62 50.42
N SER A 17 10.61 -8.53 50.41
CA SER A 17 9.52 -8.31 49.46
C SER A 17 10.12 -8.09 48.05
N ALA A 18 10.06 -9.11 47.23
CA ALA A 18 10.31 -8.98 45.78
C ALA A 18 9.14 -8.21 45.15
N ILE A 19 9.33 -6.93 44.93
CA ILE A 19 8.43 -6.12 44.08
C ILE A 19 8.69 -6.58 42.63
N ALA A 20 7.80 -7.42 42.11
CA ALA A 20 7.75 -7.68 40.65
C ALA A 20 7.28 -6.41 39.94
N LEU A 21 8.22 -5.68 39.41
CA LEU A 21 7.95 -4.66 38.42
C LEU A 21 7.43 -5.35 37.15
N ALA A 22 6.11 -5.54 37.07
CA ALA A 22 5.45 -5.83 35.80
C ALA A 22 5.59 -4.57 34.93
N GLY A 23 6.72 -4.47 34.24
CA GLY A 23 6.88 -3.54 33.14
C GLY A 23 5.87 -3.94 32.08
N SER A 24 4.83 -3.12 31.88
CA SER A 24 4.00 -3.20 30.68
C SER A 24 4.93 -3.00 29.49
N VAL A 25 5.20 -4.09 28.78
CA VAL A 25 5.82 -4.02 27.45
C VAL A 25 4.77 -3.34 26.58
N HIS A 26 4.87 -2.03 26.44
CA HIS A 26 4.17 -1.33 25.38
C HIS A 26 4.81 -1.85 24.10
N ALA A 27 4.03 -2.56 23.30
CA ALA A 27 4.41 -2.78 21.90
C ALA A 27 4.68 -1.39 21.32
N GLN A 28 5.91 -1.14 20.90
CA GLN A 28 6.22 0.08 20.18
C GLN A 28 5.45 -0.04 18.87
N ASP A 29 4.50 0.88 18.66
CA ASP A 29 3.88 1.03 17.35
C ASP A 29 5.00 1.35 16.36
N ILE A 30 5.23 0.44 15.43
CA ILE A 30 6.23 0.63 14.39
C ILE A 30 5.62 1.64 13.41
N ALA A 31 6.07 2.87 13.50
CA ALA A 31 5.69 3.89 12.52
C ALA A 31 6.34 3.56 11.18
N VAL A 32 5.52 3.31 10.17
CA VAL A 32 5.98 3.09 8.80
C VAL A 32 5.95 4.44 8.09
N THR A 33 7.12 4.94 7.71
CA THR A 33 7.28 6.29 7.09
C THR A 33 6.38 6.48 5.87
N HIS A 34 6.16 5.41 5.09
CA HIS A 34 5.31 5.46 3.89
C HIS A 34 3.82 5.55 4.19
N CYS A 35 3.41 5.28 5.43
CA CYS A 35 2.02 5.35 5.86
C CYS A 35 1.73 6.61 6.68
N ASP A 36 2.74 7.41 7.01
CA ASP A 36 2.66 8.61 7.86
C ASP A 36 1.92 8.33 9.18
N GLY A 37 2.36 7.29 9.88
CA GLY A 37 1.73 6.71 11.07
C GLY A 37 1.38 5.25 10.86
N SER A 38 0.16 4.85 11.21
CA SER A 38 -0.34 3.50 10.94
C SER A 38 -0.72 3.33 9.48
N CYS A 39 -0.36 2.17 8.92
CA CYS A 39 -0.77 1.81 7.57
C CYS A 39 -2.28 1.56 7.46
N PRO A 40 -2.86 1.61 6.25
CA PRO A 40 -4.25 1.28 6.02
C PRO A 40 -4.66 -0.04 6.65
N GLN A 41 -5.81 -0.06 7.31
CA GLN A 41 -6.31 -1.22 8.05
C GLN A 41 -7.60 -1.76 7.43
N TYR A 42 -7.66 -3.08 7.25
CA TYR A 42 -8.86 -3.73 6.79
C TYR A 42 -9.96 -3.69 7.86
N GLN A 43 -11.16 -3.30 7.49
CA GLN A 43 -12.30 -3.24 8.41
C GLN A 43 -12.90 -4.63 8.67
N SER A 44 -12.68 -5.59 7.76
CA SER A 44 -13.08 -6.98 7.91
C SER A 44 -11.98 -7.80 8.57
N SER A 45 -12.31 -8.51 9.65
CA SER A 45 -11.37 -9.43 10.32
C SER A 45 -10.90 -10.56 9.39
N LEU A 46 -11.76 -11.03 8.48
CA LEU A 46 -11.39 -12.07 7.51
C LEU A 46 -10.39 -11.54 6.48
N ALA A 47 -10.60 -10.34 5.96
CA ALA A 47 -9.66 -9.70 5.05
C ALA A 47 -8.31 -9.42 5.74
N ALA A 48 -8.35 -8.92 6.98
CA ALA A 48 -7.15 -8.67 7.76
C ALA A 48 -6.29 -9.92 8.02
N THR A 49 -6.90 -11.10 8.18
CA THR A 49 -6.16 -12.36 8.39
C THR A 49 -5.52 -12.91 7.13
N ARG A 50 -5.96 -12.45 5.95
CA ARG A 50 -5.45 -12.88 4.64
C ARG A 50 -4.54 -11.86 3.99
N ALA A 51 -4.47 -10.66 4.52
CA ALA A 51 -3.64 -9.60 4.00
C ALA A 51 -2.26 -9.62 4.66
N ASN A 52 -1.25 -9.31 3.86
CA ASN A 52 0.12 -9.09 4.33
C ASN A 52 0.55 -7.67 3.98
N VAL A 53 1.27 -7.02 4.88
CA VAL A 53 1.89 -5.73 4.61
C VAL A 53 3.35 -5.96 4.30
N VAL A 54 3.78 -5.58 3.10
CA VAL A 54 5.18 -5.54 2.70
C VAL A 54 5.68 -4.10 2.72
N ILE A 55 6.91 -3.90 3.17
CA ILE A 55 7.51 -2.57 3.30
C ILE A 55 8.82 -2.57 2.53
N HIS A 56 8.85 -1.81 1.45
CA HIS A 56 10.01 -1.53 0.63
C HIS A 56 10.66 -0.20 1.00
N HIS A 57 11.77 0.16 0.36
CA HIS A 57 12.47 1.43 0.65
C HIS A 57 11.64 2.66 0.25
N VAL A 58 10.78 2.54 -0.75
CA VAL A 58 10.04 3.68 -1.34
C VAL A 58 8.53 3.56 -1.25
N TYR A 59 8.00 2.44 -0.80
CA TYR A 59 6.56 2.24 -0.58
C TYR A 59 6.28 1.14 0.45
N ALA A 60 5.06 1.14 0.96
CA ALA A 60 4.45 0.02 1.66
C ALA A 60 3.22 -0.44 0.88
N ALA A 61 2.92 -1.74 0.90
CA ALA A 61 1.77 -2.30 0.21
C ALA A 61 1.02 -3.31 1.10
N GLY A 62 -0.30 -3.26 1.06
CA GLY A 62 -1.16 -4.29 1.63
C GLY A 62 -1.53 -5.28 0.55
N ILE A 63 -1.03 -6.50 0.68
CA ILE A 63 -1.18 -7.55 -0.32
C ILE A 63 -2.35 -8.45 0.06
N ASN A 64 -3.26 -8.63 -0.86
CA ASN A 64 -4.37 -9.55 -0.73
C ASN A 64 -3.87 -10.99 -0.86
N GLY A 65 -4.04 -11.79 0.19
CA GLY A 65 -3.55 -13.17 0.22
C GLY A 65 -4.30 -14.12 -0.73
N ASP A 66 -5.48 -13.73 -1.23
CA ASP A 66 -6.24 -14.55 -2.19
C ASP A 66 -5.80 -14.28 -3.65
N THR A 67 -5.34 -13.06 -3.96
CA THR A 67 -4.96 -12.65 -5.32
C THR A 67 -3.46 -12.45 -5.51
N GLY A 68 -2.71 -12.23 -4.43
CA GLY A 68 -1.29 -11.85 -4.48
C GLY A 68 -1.04 -10.42 -4.98
N LEU A 69 -2.11 -9.64 -5.24
CA LEU A 69 -2.03 -8.25 -5.69
C LEU A 69 -2.18 -7.28 -4.53
N ALA A 70 -1.67 -6.08 -4.70
CA ALA A 70 -1.88 -5.03 -3.73
C ALA A 70 -3.33 -4.53 -3.75
N ASP A 71 -3.99 -4.54 -2.59
CA ASP A 71 -5.22 -3.80 -2.38
C ASP A 71 -4.93 -2.30 -2.24
N TRP A 72 -3.77 -1.95 -1.68
CA TRP A 72 -3.29 -0.58 -1.58
C TRP A 72 -1.76 -0.53 -1.61
N VAL A 73 -1.23 0.56 -2.15
CA VAL A 73 0.18 0.96 -2.08
C VAL A 73 0.25 2.37 -1.52
N SER A 74 0.99 2.56 -0.45
CA SER A 74 1.21 3.85 0.20
C SER A 74 2.66 4.28 0.06
N TYR A 75 2.89 5.53 -0.32
CA TYR A 75 4.22 6.09 -0.46
C TYR A 75 4.26 7.57 -0.09
N ARG A 76 5.43 7.99 0.33
CA ARG A 76 5.76 9.37 0.63
C ARG A 76 6.52 9.98 -0.54
N LEU A 77 5.91 10.94 -1.19
CA LEU A 77 6.49 11.67 -2.30
C LEU A 77 7.23 12.90 -1.77
N THR A 78 8.51 13.04 -2.12
CA THR A 78 9.33 14.21 -1.77
C THR A 78 9.95 14.82 -3.02
N ASP A 79 10.28 16.11 -2.99
CA ASP A 79 10.86 16.79 -4.14
C ASP A 79 12.25 16.25 -4.53
N GLU A 80 13.04 15.79 -3.55
CA GLU A 80 14.36 15.21 -3.81
C GLU A 80 14.30 13.84 -4.50
N ALA A 81 13.20 13.10 -4.32
CA ALA A 81 13.03 11.76 -4.90
C ALA A 81 12.70 11.79 -6.39
N ILE A 82 12.10 12.89 -6.87
CA ILE A 82 11.65 13.03 -8.25
C ILE A 82 12.85 13.06 -9.21
N GLY A 83 12.73 12.35 -10.32
CA GLY A 83 13.79 12.31 -11.30
C GLY A 83 13.34 11.89 -12.69
N VAL A 84 14.32 11.81 -13.59
CA VAL A 84 14.11 11.41 -14.98
C VAL A 84 14.16 9.91 -15.12
N ALA A 85 12.99 9.28 -15.32
CA ALA A 85 12.86 7.84 -15.38
C ALA A 85 13.02 7.23 -16.77
N SER A 86 13.26 8.03 -17.82
CA SER A 86 13.26 7.58 -19.23
C SER A 86 14.36 6.56 -19.54
N LEU A 87 15.45 6.55 -18.77
CA LEU A 87 16.57 5.63 -18.94
C LEU A 87 16.58 4.48 -17.93
N LEU A 88 15.64 4.46 -17.00
CA LEU A 88 15.57 3.40 -15.98
C LEU A 88 14.91 2.14 -16.57
N PRO A 89 15.46 0.97 -16.32
CA PRO A 89 14.83 -0.29 -16.69
C PRO A 89 13.44 -0.45 -16.07
N ARG A 90 12.48 -0.91 -16.88
CA ARG A 90 11.08 -1.08 -16.49
C ARG A 90 10.65 -2.54 -16.66
N VAL A 91 11.38 -3.43 -16.01
CA VAL A 91 11.15 -4.86 -16.08
C VAL A 91 10.51 -5.30 -14.78
N TRP A 92 9.32 -5.92 -14.87
CA TRP A 92 8.66 -6.51 -13.71
C TRP A 92 9.51 -7.62 -13.09
N GLN A 93 9.49 -7.73 -11.78
CA GLN A 93 10.24 -8.73 -11.02
C GLN A 93 9.39 -9.28 -9.88
N PRO A 94 9.56 -10.55 -9.52
CA PRO A 94 8.96 -11.11 -8.31
C PRO A 94 9.37 -10.32 -7.08
N ASP A 95 8.46 -10.24 -6.12
CA ASP A 95 8.74 -9.58 -4.86
C ASP A 95 9.27 -10.60 -3.84
N ARG A 96 10.56 -10.51 -3.54
CA ARG A 96 11.21 -11.43 -2.60
C ARG A 96 10.63 -11.38 -1.19
N LEU A 97 10.00 -10.27 -0.78
CA LEU A 97 9.36 -10.18 0.54
C LEU A 97 8.12 -11.07 0.62
N MET A 98 7.49 -11.39 -0.52
CA MET A 98 6.36 -12.31 -0.60
C MET A 98 6.78 -13.74 -0.24
N GLU A 99 7.96 -14.17 -0.67
CA GLU A 99 8.51 -15.49 -0.33
C GLU A 99 8.65 -15.67 1.19
N TYR A 100 9.07 -14.62 1.89
CA TYR A 100 9.22 -14.66 3.36
C TYR A 100 7.89 -14.57 4.10
N SER A 101 6.87 -14.00 3.51
CA SER A 101 5.53 -13.89 4.12
C SER A 101 4.71 -15.17 4.01
N GLY A 102 5.18 -16.17 3.25
CA GLY A 102 4.48 -17.43 3.00
C GLY A 102 3.35 -17.30 1.98
N ILE A 103 3.31 -16.18 1.24
CA ILE A 103 2.45 -16.00 0.06
C ILE A 103 3.31 -16.31 -1.16
N ASP A 104 2.83 -17.22 -2.00
CA ASP A 104 3.48 -17.51 -3.27
C ASP A 104 3.35 -16.29 -4.20
N ASP A 105 4.44 -15.94 -4.86
CA ASP A 105 4.41 -14.89 -5.88
C ASP A 105 3.46 -15.31 -7.01
N VAL A 106 2.67 -14.37 -7.47
CA VAL A 106 1.81 -14.57 -8.64
C VAL A 106 2.59 -14.67 -9.95
N LEU A 107 3.90 -14.41 -9.89
CA LEU A 107 4.79 -14.41 -11.04
C LEU A 107 5.92 -15.41 -10.86
N GLU A 108 6.20 -16.13 -11.95
CA GLU A 108 7.35 -17.01 -12.06
C GLU A 108 8.34 -16.44 -13.08
N ILE A 109 9.64 -16.50 -12.74
CA ILE A 109 10.71 -16.21 -13.70
C ILE A 109 11.02 -17.49 -14.45
N SER A 110 10.72 -17.52 -15.73
CA SER A 110 11.06 -18.61 -16.64
C SER A 110 12.19 -18.20 -17.60
N SER A 111 12.74 -19.17 -18.32
CA SER A 111 13.73 -18.91 -19.37
C SER A 111 13.17 -18.08 -20.55
N SER A 112 11.86 -17.97 -20.67
CA SER A 112 11.15 -17.17 -21.68
C SER A 112 10.65 -15.80 -21.14
N GLY A 113 10.96 -15.46 -19.88
CA GLY A 113 10.53 -14.22 -19.24
C GLY A 113 9.75 -14.45 -17.95
N LEU A 114 9.14 -13.38 -17.44
CA LEU A 114 8.23 -13.46 -16.30
C LEU A 114 6.88 -14.01 -16.76
N ARG A 115 6.38 -15.00 -16.06
CA ARG A 115 5.04 -15.58 -16.28
C ARG A 115 4.24 -15.50 -14.99
N LEU A 116 2.92 -15.46 -15.15
CA LEU A 116 2.03 -15.64 -14.01
C LEU A 116 2.12 -17.08 -13.52
N ALA A 117 2.22 -17.27 -12.20
CA ALA A 117 2.23 -18.58 -11.60
C ALA A 117 0.92 -19.33 -11.91
N GLU A 118 1.02 -20.57 -12.37
CA GLU A 118 -0.15 -21.38 -12.74
C GLU A 118 -1.05 -21.72 -11.54
N ILE A 119 -0.51 -21.66 -10.33
CA ILE A 119 -1.14 -22.18 -9.11
C ILE A 119 -2.13 -21.18 -8.48
N ALA A 120 -1.97 -19.88 -8.70
CA ALA A 120 -2.88 -18.85 -8.21
C ALA A 120 -4.14 -18.66 -9.10
N VAL A 121 -4.44 -19.62 -9.94
CA VAL A 121 -5.21 -19.48 -11.17
C VAL A 121 -6.69 -19.13 -11.00
N SER A 122 -7.34 -19.49 -9.90
CA SER A 122 -8.80 -19.27 -9.83
C SER A 122 -9.20 -17.82 -9.56
N ASN A 123 -8.30 -17.00 -9.00
CA ASN A 123 -8.58 -15.62 -8.63
C ASN A 123 -7.53 -14.62 -9.11
N ASN A 124 -6.55 -15.08 -9.90
CA ASN A 124 -5.51 -14.20 -10.40
C ASN A 124 -6.06 -13.30 -11.53
N PRO A 125 -6.06 -11.96 -11.39
CA PRO A 125 -6.53 -11.03 -12.40
C PRO A 125 -5.70 -11.08 -13.69
N TYR A 126 -4.51 -11.70 -13.64
CA TYR A 126 -3.65 -11.93 -14.81
C TYR A 126 -3.83 -13.33 -15.41
N ALA A 127 -4.78 -14.13 -14.90
CA ALA A 127 -5.05 -15.47 -15.46
C ALA A 127 -5.41 -15.36 -16.95
N GLY A 128 -4.67 -16.03 -17.81
CA GLY A 128 -4.84 -15.96 -19.27
C GLY A 128 -3.87 -15.01 -19.99
N ILE A 129 -3.10 -14.22 -19.27
CA ILE A 129 -1.98 -13.46 -19.83
C ILE A 129 -0.74 -14.36 -19.73
N GLY A 130 -0.37 -15.04 -20.79
CA GLY A 130 0.71 -16.05 -20.78
C GLY A 130 2.10 -15.52 -20.45
N GLU A 131 2.33 -14.23 -20.67
CA GLU A 131 3.53 -13.48 -20.31
C GLU A 131 3.10 -12.16 -19.72
N LEU A 132 3.84 -11.65 -18.73
CA LEU A 132 3.60 -10.30 -18.27
C LEU A 132 3.72 -9.34 -19.44
N PRO A 133 2.73 -8.47 -19.63
CA PRO A 133 2.80 -7.47 -20.68
C PRO A 133 4.05 -6.63 -20.47
N GLU A 134 4.73 -6.28 -21.55
CA GLU A 134 5.69 -5.20 -21.54
C GLU A 134 4.99 -3.94 -21.03
N GLU A 135 5.72 -2.98 -20.51
CA GLU A 135 5.16 -1.75 -19.91
C GLU A 135 4.17 -1.00 -20.81
N ASN A 136 4.21 -1.26 -22.11
CA ASN A 136 3.33 -0.61 -23.08
C ASN A 136 1.90 -1.14 -23.13
N ASP A 137 1.64 -2.26 -22.46
CA ASP A 137 0.35 -2.92 -22.53
C ASP A 137 -0.60 -2.48 -21.40
N GLU A 138 -1.24 -3.40 -20.73
CA GLU A 138 -2.33 -3.10 -19.80
C GLU A 138 -1.91 -3.25 -18.33
N SER A 139 -0.71 -2.81 -18.00
CA SER A 139 -0.23 -2.78 -16.62
C SER A 139 0.29 -1.41 -16.20
N ALA A 140 0.08 -1.06 -14.95
CA ALA A 140 0.54 0.20 -14.35
C ALA A 140 1.26 -0.05 -13.03
N ARG A 141 2.01 0.93 -12.59
CA ARG A 141 2.56 1.02 -11.24
C ARG A 141 1.65 1.86 -10.38
N LEU A 142 1.34 1.38 -9.18
CA LEU A 142 0.57 2.14 -8.21
C LEU A 142 1.42 3.29 -7.62
N ALA A 143 2.70 3.02 -7.32
CA ALA A 143 3.71 4.04 -7.03
C ALA A 143 4.60 4.23 -8.27
N PRO A 144 4.65 5.43 -8.89
CA PRO A 144 5.28 5.64 -10.19
C PRO A 144 6.81 5.78 -10.11
N ILE A 145 7.53 5.25 -11.10
CA ILE A 145 9.01 5.37 -11.17
C ILE A 145 9.46 6.83 -11.22
N THR A 146 8.74 7.70 -11.91
CA THR A 146 9.10 9.13 -12.06
C THR A 146 9.19 9.86 -10.73
N SER A 147 8.40 9.45 -9.76
CA SER A 147 8.38 10.04 -8.42
C SER A 147 9.57 9.63 -7.55
N PHE A 148 10.34 8.61 -7.96
CA PHE A 148 11.46 8.05 -7.19
C PHE A 148 12.71 7.82 -8.04
N ALA A 149 12.76 8.32 -9.26
CA ALA A 149 13.84 8.07 -10.20
C ALA A 149 15.21 8.62 -9.72
N ASN A 150 15.21 9.58 -8.80
CA ASN A 150 16.42 10.13 -8.18
C ASN A 150 16.84 9.41 -6.90
N THR A 151 16.18 8.31 -6.53
CA THR A 151 16.57 7.48 -5.38
C THR A 151 17.35 6.25 -5.84
N PRO A 152 18.25 5.69 -5.00
CA PRO A 152 18.93 4.43 -5.32
C PRO A 152 18.00 3.22 -5.30
N TYR A 153 16.75 3.37 -4.82
CA TYR A 153 15.77 2.31 -4.59
C TYR A 153 14.65 2.26 -5.63
N TRP A 154 14.77 3.02 -6.73
CA TRP A 154 13.77 3.06 -7.81
C TRP A 154 13.41 1.66 -8.35
N SER A 155 14.33 0.70 -8.26
CA SER A 155 14.10 -0.68 -8.74
C SER A 155 13.00 -1.42 -7.95
N ASP A 156 12.75 -1.05 -6.69
CA ASP A 156 11.68 -1.63 -5.88
C ASP A 156 10.30 -1.41 -6.53
N LEU A 157 10.16 -0.34 -7.31
CA LEU A 157 8.91 -0.03 -8.02
C LEU A 157 8.60 -1.00 -9.18
N ASN A 158 9.55 -1.85 -9.54
CA ASN A 158 9.34 -2.92 -10.51
C ASN A 158 8.82 -4.22 -9.88
N ASN A 159 8.69 -4.30 -8.56
CA ASN A 159 8.12 -5.46 -7.89
C ASN A 159 6.64 -5.61 -8.26
N VAL A 160 6.19 -6.86 -8.39
CA VAL A 160 4.80 -7.18 -8.73
C VAL A 160 3.80 -6.70 -7.69
N THR A 161 4.22 -6.50 -6.45
CA THR A 161 3.40 -5.91 -5.38
C THR A 161 3.06 -4.43 -5.63
N ASN A 162 3.72 -3.79 -6.58
CA ASN A 162 3.41 -2.44 -7.06
C ASN A 162 2.65 -2.43 -8.39
N MET A 163 2.38 -3.60 -8.97
CA MET A 163 1.74 -3.72 -10.29
C MET A 163 0.22 -3.87 -10.17
N VAL A 164 -0.49 -3.29 -11.12
CA VAL A 164 -1.93 -3.45 -11.29
C VAL A 164 -2.27 -3.52 -12.78
N PRO A 165 -3.20 -4.41 -13.22
CA PRO A 165 -3.75 -4.33 -14.57
C PRO A 165 -4.51 -3.01 -14.71
N MET A 166 -4.22 -2.25 -15.76
CA MET A 166 -4.85 -0.94 -16.00
C MET A 166 -4.91 -0.64 -17.49
N PRO A 167 -6.07 -0.24 -18.04
CA PRO A 167 -6.19 0.14 -19.44
C PRO A 167 -5.21 1.25 -19.83
N LYS A 168 -4.61 1.10 -20.99
CA LYS A 168 -3.61 2.06 -21.51
C LYS A 168 -4.15 3.50 -21.61
N SER A 169 -5.43 3.65 -21.97
CA SER A 169 -6.08 4.97 -22.05
C SER A 169 -6.09 5.68 -20.71
N LEU A 170 -6.46 4.96 -19.63
CA LEU A 170 -6.45 5.50 -18.27
C LEU A 170 -5.02 5.76 -17.80
N ARG A 171 -4.12 4.78 -17.99
CA ARG A 171 -2.74 4.83 -17.53
C ARG A 171 -1.95 6.01 -18.14
N LEU A 172 -2.08 6.25 -19.45
CA LEU A 172 -1.39 7.33 -20.16
C LEU A 172 -2.20 8.63 -20.20
N GLY A 173 -3.41 8.63 -19.68
CA GLY A 173 -4.32 9.77 -19.58
C GLY A 173 -4.43 10.31 -18.16
N PRO A 174 -5.63 10.31 -17.57
CA PRO A 174 -5.90 10.99 -16.30
C PRO A 174 -5.04 10.48 -15.13
N TRP A 175 -4.67 9.20 -15.10
CA TRP A 175 -3.77 8.66 -14.07
C TRP A 175 -2.38 9.30 -14.13
N LEU A 176 -1.75 9.28 -15.31
CA LEU A 176 -0.43 9.91 -15.52
C LEU A 176 -0.49 11.44 -15.31
N HIS A 177 -1.55 12.10 -15.75
CA HIS A 177 -1.69 13.54 -15.59
C HIS A 177 -1.75 13.94 -14.11
N LEU A 178 -2.47 13.17 -13.28
CA LEU A 178 -2.45 13.38 -11.83
C LEU A 178 -1.03 13.16 -11.25
N GLU A 179 -0.33 12.09 -11.62
CA GLU A 179 1.04 11.83 -11.14
C GLU A 179 2.01 12.96 -11.51
N GLN A 180 1.91 13.51 -12.71
CA GLN A 180 2.69 14.68 -13.13
C GLN A 180 2.34 15.93 -12.32
N SER A 181 1.05 16.14 -12.03
CA SER A 181 0.60 17.25 -11.19
C SER A 181 1.10 17.12 -9.75
N LEU A 182 1.12 15.91 -9.21
CA LEU A 182 1.68 15.62 -7.87
C LEU A 182 3.18 15.91 -7.82
N ASN A 183 3.94 15.45 -8.82
CA ASN A 183 5.37 15.75 -8.90
C ASN A 183 5.63 17.27 -9.01
N GLY A 184 4.77 18.02 -9.71
CA GLY A 184 4.85 19.47 -9.77
C GLY A 184 4.45 20.16 -8.46
N LEU A 185 3.49 19.60 -7.72
CA LEU A 185 3.01 20.15 -6.47
C LEU A 185 4.04 19.97 -5.34
N VAL A 186 4.64 18.78 -5.23
CA VAL A 186 5.57 18.47 -4.14
C VAL A 186 6.82 19.34 -4.15
N ALA A 187 7.19 19.90 -5.29
CA ALA A 187 8.25 20.90 -5.35
C ALA A 187 7.94 22.18 -4.54
N LYS A 188 6.66 22.41 -4.19
CA LYS A 188 6.19 23.54 -3.38
C LYS A 188 5.87 23.12 -1.94
N THR A 189 5.19 21.98 -1.75
CA THR A 189 4.78 21.46 -0.44
C THR A 189 5.91 20.71 0.29
N LYS A 190 6.94 20.29 -0.45
CA LYS A 190 8.09 19.48 -0.02
C LYS A 190 7.78 18.01 0.16
N GLU A 191 6.60 17.66 0.58
CA GLU A 191 6.18 16.31 0.88
C GLU A 191 4.68 16.14 0.65
N LEU A 192 4.29 14.96 0.17
CA LEU A 192 2.91 14.48 0.08
C LEU A 192 2.87 13.01 0.42
N GLN A 193 1.83 12.57 1.12
CA GLN A 193 1.51 11.15 1.21
C GLN A 193 0.53 10.78 0.10
N VAL A 194 0.78 9.67 -0.57
CA VAL A 194 -0.11 9.15 -1.62
C VAL A 194 -0.45 7.70 -1.34
N ILE A 195 -1.73 7.35 -1.44
CA ILE A 195 -2.20 5.97 -1.37
C ILE A 195 -2.95 5.66 -2.67
N SER A 196 -2.60 4.57 -3.31
CA SER A 196 -3.19 4.14 -4.59
C SER A 196 -3.59 2.68 -4.53
N GLY A 197 -4.62 2.29 -5.26
CA GLY A 197 -5.02 0.89 -5.35
C GLY A 197 -6.11 0.63 -6.38
N PRO A 198 -6.41 -0.64 -6.65
CA PRO A 198 -7.54 -1.07 -7.45
C PRO A 198 -8.83 -1.05 -6.63
N LEU A 199 -9.96 -0.93 -7.32
CA LEU A 199 -11.29 -1.07 -6.78
C LEU A 199 -12.01 -2.20 -7.51
N PHE A 200 -12.29 -3.29 -6.77
CA PHE A 200 -13.05 -4.42 -7.27
C PHE A 200 -14.51 -4.29 -6.82
N LEU A 201 -15.46 -4.17 -7.75
CA LEU A 201 -16.87 -4.17 -7.38
C LEU A 201 -17.30 -5.57 -6.95
N ILE A 202 -17.90 -5.67 -5.76
CA ILE A 202 -18.34 -6.92 -5.13
C ILE A 202 -19.33 -7.73 -6.01
N GLY A 203 -19.98 -7.10 -6.98
CA GLY A 203 -20.91 -7.76 -7.91
C GLY A 203 -20.27 -8.69 -8.93
N ASN A 204 -18.95 -8.64 -9.13
CA ASN A 204 -18.21 -9.48 -10.08
C ASN A 204 -17.56 -10.71 -9.45
N LEU A 205 -17.73 -10.93 -8.15
CA LEU A 205 -17.44 -12.20 -7.50
C LEU A 205 -18.50 -13.22 -7.92
N SER A 206 -18.41 -13.65 -9.18
CA SER A 206 -19.20 -14.77 -9.68
C SER A 206 -18.87 -16.01 -8.86
N THR A 207 -19.87 -16.59 -8.21
CA THR A 207 -19.75 -17.82 -7.42
C THR A 207 -19.43 -19.07 -8.25
N THR A 208 -19.18 -18.93 -9.54
CA THR A 208 -18.72 -19.97 -10.42
C THR A 208 -17.25 -19.72 -10.82
N PRO A 209 -16.34 -20.66 -10.54
CA PRO A 209 -14.94 -20.54 -10.92
C PRO A 209 -14.76 -20.84 -12.42
N THR A 210 -15.32 -20.01 -13.26
CA THR A 210 -14.84 -19.89 -14.63
C THR A 210 -13.71 -18.89 -14.59
N ALA A 211 -12.55 -19.29 -15.07
CA ALA A 211 -11.27 -18.56 -15.07
C ALA A 211 -11.32 -17.25 -15.87
N THR A 212 -12.18 -16.35 -15.50
CA THR A 212 -12.18 -14.95 -15.95
C THR A 212 -11.38 -14.15 -14.93
N ALA A 213 -10.30 -13.57 -15.40
CA ALA A 213 -9.48 -12.64 -14.62
C ALA A 213 -10.38 -11.67 -13.86
N ILE A 214 -10.14 -11.51 -12.55
CA ILE A 214 -10.80 -10.47 -11.75
C ILE A 214 -10.16 -9.16 -12.15
N GLU A 215 -10.81 -8.41 -13.02
CA GLU A 215 -10.33 -7.08 -13.42
C GLU A 215 -10.86 -6.03 -12.44
N PRO A 216 -10.04 -5.04 -12.06
CA PRO A 216 -10.53 -3.87 -11.35
C PRO A 216 -11.61 -3.15 -12.16
N ALA A 217 -12.68 -2.71 -11.52
CA ALA A 217 -13.70 -1.87 -12.13
C ALA A 217 -13.30 -0.39 -12.15
N ALA A 218 -12.46 0.00 -11.19
CA ALA A 218 -11.94 1.34 -11.06
C ALA A 218 -10.60 1.30 -10.31
N TYR A 219 -9.97 2.45 -10.19
CA TYR A 219 -8.74 2.65 -9.45
C TYR A 219 -8.88 3.89 -8.58
N TYR A 220 -8.20 3.93 -7.46
CA TYR A 220 -8.24 5.11 -6.61
C TYR A 220 -6.86 5.67 -6.33
N LYS A 221 -6.82 6.96 -6.05
CA LYS A 221 -5.63 7.64 -5.54
C LYS A 221 -6.06 8.67 -4.49
N ILE A 222 -5.48 8.56 -3.30
CA ILE A 222 -5.65 9.51 -2.20
C ILE A 222 -4.36 10.31 -2.11
N VAL A 223 -4.49 11.62 -2.07
CA VAL A 223 -3.37 12.55 -1.92
C VAL A 223 -3.58 13.30 -0.62
N ALA A 224 -2.63 13.22 0.30
CA ALA A 224 -2.72 13.86 1.60
C ALA A 224 -1.50 14.77 1.84
N ASP A 225 -1.79 15.92 2.47
CA ASP A 225 -0.84 16.89 2.98
C ASP A 225 -1.24 17.20 4.43
N GLU A 226 -0.44 16.75 5.39
CA GLU A 226 -0.77 16.76 6.82
C GLU A 226 -2.16 16.12 7.10
N ASN A 227 -3.14 16.91 7.55
CA ASN A 227 -4.50 16.47 7.86
C ASN A 227 -5.52 16.78 6.76
N GLU A 228 -5.06 17.28 5.63
CA GLU A 228 -5.88 17.59 4.46
C GLU A 228 -5.71 16.50 3.39
N LEU A 229 -6.77 16.23 2.62
CA LEU A 229 -6.67 15.29 1.52
C LEU A 229 -7.60 15.63 0.35
N VAL A 230 -7.30 15.00 -0.78
CA VAL A 230 -8.21 14.85 -1.92
C VAL A 230 -8.20 13.38 -2.34
N THR A 231 -9.38 12.85 -2.62
CA THR A 231 -9.56 11.47 -3.07
C THR A 231 -10.07 11.45 -4.50
N PHE A 232 -9.50 10.57 -5.33
CA PHE A 232 -9.89 10.35 -6.72
C PHE A 232 -10.28 8.89 -6.93
N VAL A 233 -11.32 8.66 -7.74
CA VAL A 233 -11.71 7.32 -8.23
C VAL A 233 -11.81 7.39 -9.75
N PHE A 234 -11.05 6.55 -10.43
CA PHE A 234 -10.93 6.48 -11.87
C PHE A 234 -11.63 5.23 -12.40
N PRO A 235 -12.83 5.34 -12.97
CA PRO A 235 -13.44 4.24 -13.74
C PRO A 235 -12.50 3.75 -14.84
N LYS A 236 -12.46 2.43 -15.08
CA LYS A 236 -11.54 1.84 -16.07
C LYS A 236 -11.83 2.29 -17.51
N GLU A 237 -13.05 2.75 -17.78
CA GLU A 237 -13.52 3.19 -19.10
C GLU A 237 -13.05 4.60 -19.48
N LEU A 238 -12.37 5.32 -18.58
CA LEU A 238 -11.90 6.67 -18.87
C LEU A 238 -10.99 6.71 -20.09
N GLY A 239 -11.23 7.69 -20.93
CA GLY A 239 -10.43 7.98 -22.10
C GLY A 239 -9.12 8.69 -21.77
N GLN A 240 -8.18 8.63 -22.70
CA GLN A 240 -6.85 9.25 -22.52
C GLN A 240 -6.89 10.76 -22.30
N PHE A 241 -7.92 11.43 -22.80
CA PHE A 241 -8.06 12.90 -22.72
C PHE A 241 -9.03 13.35 -21.63
N ASP A 242 -9.56 12.42 -20.84
CA ASP A 242 -10.44 12.77 -19.73
C ASP A 242 -9.64 13.47 -18.62
N SER A 243 -10.31 14.39 -17.92
CA SER A 243 -9.67 15.13 -16.83
C SER A 243 -9.71 14.33 -15.53
N PHE A 244 -8.60 14.25 -14.82
CA PHE A 244 -8.57 13.71 -13.46
C PHE A 244 -9.35 14.58 -12.46
N CYS A 245 -9.48 15.87 -12.73
CA CYS A 245 -10.20 16.80 -11.85
C CYS A 245 -11.68 16.47 -11.67
N GLY A 246 -12.28 15.81 -12.65
CA GLY A 246 -13.67 15.35 -12.58
C GLY A 246 -13.87 14.03 -11.82
N GLN A 247 -12.78 13.43 -11.32
CA GLN A 247 -12.79 12.10 -10.72
C GLN A 247 -12.73 12.12 -9.17
N THR A 248 -13.03 13.26 -8.56
CA THR A 248 -13.02 13.39 -7.08
C THR A 248 -14.19 12.65 -6.43
N THR A 249 -13.95 12.12 -5.24
CA THR A 249 -14.95 11.46 -4.39
C THR A 249 -14.65 11.72 -2.91
N ASP A 250 -15.58 11.37 -2.05
CA ASP A 250 -15.37 11.46 -0.61
C ASP A 250 -14.57 10.26 -0.09
N LEU A 251 -13.70 10.50 0.90
CA LEU A 251 -12.90 9.45 1.53
C LEU A 251 -13.79 8.37 2.16
N GLU A 252 -14.85 8.75 2.86
CA GLU A 252 -15.77 7.82 3.52
C GLU A 252 -16.42 6.89 2.51
N GLN A 253 -16.87 7.43 1.38
CA GLN A 253 -17.44 6.63 0.29
C GLN A 253 -16.43 5.63 -0.27
N LEU A 254 -15.19 6.05 -0.49
CA LEU A 254 -14.14 5.13 -0.94
C LEU A 254 -13.85 4.04 0.10
N GLN A 255 -13.73 4.39 1.39
CA GLN A 255 -13.48 3.44 2.47
C GLN A 255 -14.59 2.37 2.58
N GLU A 256 -15.84 2.76 2.37
CA GLU A 256 -16.96 1.82 2.31
C GLU A 256 -16.85 0.86 1.13
N MET A 257 -16.48 1.37 -0.06
CA MET A 257 -16.34 0.54 -1.26
C MET A 257 -15.24 -0.53 -1.13
N VAL A 258 -14.10 -0.19 -0.51
CA VAL A 258 -12.95 -1.11 -0.39
C VAL A 258 -12.86 -1.81 0.97
N SER A 259 -13.67 -1.41 1.95
CA SER A 259 -13.63 -1.90 3.34
C SER A 259 -12.25 -1.75 4.00
N ILE A 260 -11.58 -0.62 3.72
CA ILE A 260 -10.26 -0.25 4.25
C ILE A 260 -10.37 1.11 4.92
N ASN A 261 -9.87 1.22 6.16
CA ASN A 261 -9.63 2.51 6.82
C ASN A 261 -8.22 2.98 6.47
N PHE A 262 -8.10 4.01 5.66
CA PHE A 262 -6.80 4.48 5.16
C PHE A 262 -6.00 5.27 6.20
N PHE A 263 -6.67 5.93 7.15
CA PHE A 263 -6.04 6.77 8.17
C PHE A 263 -6.59 6.43 9.56
N PRO A 264 -6.21 5.27 10.14
CA PRO A 264 -6.81 4.79 11.39
C PRO A 264 -6.56 5.71 12.59
N ASP A 265 -5.42 6.44 12.58
CA ASP A 265 -4.98 7.26 13.71
C ASP A 265 -5.20 8.76 13.47
N ARG A 266 -5.74 9.15 12.31
CA ARG A 266 -5.83 10.55 11.90
C ARG A 266 -7.23 10.91 11.42
N LYS A 267 -7.67 12.10 11.78
CA LYS A 267 -8.89 12.67 11.21
C LYS A 267 -8.51 13.54 10.01
N MET A 268 -8.88 13.08 8.83
CA MET A 268 -8.61 13.76 7.58
C MET A 268 -9.79 14.65 7.16
N VAL A 269 -9.48 15.74 6.47
CA VAL A 269 -10.47 16.70 5.98
C VAL A 269 -10.25 16.90 4.46
N HIS A 270 -11.34 16.91 3.70
CA HIS A 270 -11.26 17.25 2.28
C HIS A 270 -10.79 18.69 2.09
N SER A 271 -9.84 18.92 1.14
CA SER A 271 -9.23 20.22 0.89
C SER A 271 -9.46 20.69 -0.55
N GLU A 272 -10.31 21.67 -0.70
CA GLU A 272 -10.47 22.42 -1.97
C GLU A 272 -9.17 23.17 -2.34
N GLN A 273 -8.38 23.57 -1.36
CA GLN A 273 -7.10 24.23 -1.60
C GLN A 273 -6.09 23.26 -2.22
N LEU A 274 -6.00 22.03 -1.70
CA LEU A 274 -5.13 21.00 -2.27
C LEU A 274 -5.58 20.67 -3.71
N LEU A 275 -6.89 20.55 -3.95
CA LEU A 275 -7.46 20.34 -5.27
C LEU A 275 -7.11 21.50 -6.23
N SER A 276 -7.21 22.74 -5.78
CA SER A 276 -6.80 23.91 -6.56
C SER A 276 -5.30 23.93 -6.87
N ASN A 277 -4.47 23.50 -5.93
CA ASN A 277 -3.01 23.40 -6.11
C ASN A 277 -2.63 22.35 -7.17
N LEU A 278 -3.49 21.37 -7.42
CA LEU A 278 -3.37 20.39 -8.51
C LEU A 278 -3.85 20.94 -9.86
N ASN A 279 -4.17 22.24 -9.93
CA ASN A 279 -4.75 22.93 -11.10
C ASN A 279 -6.16 22.45 -11.47
N CYS A 280 -6.90 21.93 -10.51
CA CYS A 280 -8.32 21.64 -10.64
C CYS A 280 -9.12 22.87 -10.19
N SER A 281 -9.33 23.80 -11.10
CA SER A 281 -10.25 24.93 -10.87
C SER A 281 -11.70 24.51 -11.23
N LYS A 282 -12.66 24.92 -10.39
CA LYS A 282 -14.09 24.83 -10.71
C LYS A 282 -14.45 25.77 -11.85
#